data_c5c67f22ee248205919993eb266b8bd5
#
_entry.id   c5c67f22ee248205919993eb266b8bd5
#
_cell.length_a   1.000
_cell.length_b   1.000
_cell.length_c   1.000
_cell.angle_alpha   90.00
_cell.angle_beta   90.00
_cell.angle_gamma   90.00
#
_symmetry.space_group_name_H-M   'P 1'
#
loop_
_entity.id
_entity.type
_entity.pdbx_description
1 polymer ?
#
loop_
_entity_poly.entity_id
_entity_poly.type
_entity_poly.pdbx_seq_one_letter_code
_entity_poly.pdbx_strand_id
1 'polypeptide(L)'
;VVGEESRLPEQVLAAIDPGGAPSRRAAASRILDWAERVVDWSEAELHVATAWQPTGAEVLRGVLDDAEWNAYHEEAHQRAAADLDALLAERSSALPRDRVRLLPGTAADALPAFANESRIDLIVMGTRGREGRVGDLLGETAETIIRQVRSSILTIPPDTHETHETEAES
;
A
#
# COMPACT_ATOMS: atom_id res chain seq x y z
N VAL A 1 20.00 27.85 12.49
CA VAL A 1 19.23 26.62 12.22
C VAL A 1 18.00 26.69 13.10
N VAL A 2 16.88 27.11 12.55
CA VAL A 2 15.59 27.04 13.23
C VAL A 2 15.22 25.55 13.22
N GLY A 3 15.17 24.92 14.39
CA GLY A 3 14.69 23.55 14.52
C GLY A 3 13.24 23.52 14.04
N GLU A 4 12.94 22.69 13.04
CA GLU A 4 11.57 22.28 12.75
C GLU A 4 11.03 21.67 14.06
N GLU A 5 10.04 22.30 14.64
CA GLU A 5 9.31 21.73 15.75
C GLU A 5 8.77 20.39 15.27
N SER A 6 9.15 19.31 15.95
CA SER A 6 8.72 17.95 15.64
C SER A 6 7.21 17.88 15.90
N ARG A 7 6.43 18.19 14.87
CA ARG A 7 4.96 18.15 14.93
C ARG A 7 4.51 16.71 14.77
N LEU A 8 3.60 16.28 15.63
CA LEU A 8 2.94 14.98 15.47
C LEU A 8 2.14 14.98 14.15
N PRO A 9 2.07 13.83 13.45
CA PRO A 9 1.25 13.74 12.26
C PRO A 9 -0.22 13.92 12.60
N GLU A 10 -0.96 14.64 11.75
CA GLU A 10 -2.42 14.80 11.83
C GLU A 10 -3.13 13.89 10.83
N GLN A 11 -2.47 13.58 9.71
CA GLN A 11 -3.00 12.73 8.64
C GLN A 11 -2.02 11.58 8.36
N VAL A 12 -2.43 10.35 8.67
CA VAL A 12 -1.63 9.14 8.49
C VAL A 12 -2.22 8.28 7.38
N LEU A 13 -1.41 7.84 6.43
CA LEU A 13 -1.79 6.93 5.35
C LEU A 13 -1.16 5.55 5.56
N ALA A 14 -1.96 4.51 5.69
CA ALA A 14 -1.53 3.14 5.51
C ALA A 14 -1.60 2.77 4.02
N ALA A 15 -0.46 2.64 3.38
CA ALA A 15 -0.34 2.21 1.99
C ALA A 15 -0.14 0.69 1.94
N ILE A 16 -1.18 -0.05 1.51
CA ILE A 16 -1.23 -1.51 1.60
C ILE A 16 -1.53 -2.17 0.25
N ASP A 17 -1.11 -3.43 0.10
CA ASP A 17 -1.49 -4.32 -0.99
C ASP A 17 -1.96 -5.66 -0.40
N PRO A 18 -3.27 -5.80 -0.11
CA PRO A 18 -3.82 -7.00 0.54
C PRO A 18 -4.02 -8.17 -0.41
N GLY A 19 -3.89 -7.97 -1.72
CA GLY A 19 -4.24 -8.95 -2.74
C GLY A 19 -3.21 -10.06 -2.95
N GLY A 20 -3.67 -11.21 -3.46
CA GLY A 20 -2.84 -12.33 -3.90
C GLY A 20 -2.35 -13.24 -2.78
N ALA A 21 -1.02 -13.41 -2.61
CA ALA A 21 -0.45 -14.39 -1.69
C ALA A 21 -0.74 -14.07 -0.20
N PRO A 22 -0.86 -15.11 0.66
CA PRO A 22 -1.07 -14.93 2.11
C PRO A 22 -0.02 -14.04 2.79
N SER A 23 1.24 -14.09 2.33
CA SER A 23 2.33 -13.24 2.82
C SER A 23 2.06 -11.74 2.59
N ARG A 24 1.45 -11.36 1.46
CA ARG A 24 1.07 -9.96 1.20
C ARG A 24 -0.05 -9.50 2.14
N ARG A 25 -1.03 -10.35 2.37
CA ARG A 25 -2.10 -10.07 3.33
C ARG A 25 -1.54 -9.89 4.74
N ALA A 26 -0.62 -10.75 5.18
CA ALA A 26 0.07 -10.61 6.47
C ALA A 26 0.88 -9.30 6.55
N ALA A 27 1.61 -8.94 5.48
CA ALA A 27 2.33 -7.68 5.42
C ALA A 27 1.40 -6.46 5.48
N ALA A 28 0.28 -6.49 4.74
CA ALA A 28 -0.74 -5.44 4.78
C ALA A 28 -1.36 -5.30 6.17
N SER A 29 -1.65 -6.41 6.86
CA SER A 29 -2.15 -6.39 8.24
C SER A 29 -1.15 -5.73 9.19
N ARG A 30 0.14 -6.05 9.08
CA ARG A 30 1.17 -5.43 9.93
C ARG A 30 1.34 -3.93 9.67
N ILE A 31 1.24 -3.50 8.41
CA ILE A 31 1.27 -2.07 8.06
C ILE A 31 0.12 -1.35 8.75
N LEU A 32 -1.09 -1.94 8.71
CA LEU A 32 -2.26 -1.40 9.41
C LEU A 32 -2.05 -1.36 10.93
N ASP A 33 -1.50 -2.41 11.54
CA ASP A 33 -1.22 -2.45 12.98
C ASP A 33 -0.29 -1.31 13.40
N TRP A 34 0.73 -1.02 12.60
CA TRP A 34 1.64 0.09 12.86
C TRP A 34 0.98 1.44 12.64
N ALA A 35 0.17 1.59 11.59
CA ALA A 35 -0.56 2.82 11.33
C ALA A 35 -1.56 3.14 12.46
N GLU A 36 -2.31 2.14 12.92
CA GLU A 36 -3.24 2.28 14.04
C GLU A 36 -2.52 2.70 15.33
N ARG A 37 -1.37 2.10 15.65
CA ARG A 37 -0.56 2.51 16.83
C ARG A 37 -0.07 3.95 16.72
N VAL A 38 0.32 4.39 15.54
CA VAL A 38 0.73 5.80 15.34
C VAL A 38 -0.46 6.73 15.55
N VAL A 39 -1.61 6.38 15.00
CA VAL A 39 -2.85 7.15 15.14
C VAL A 39 -3.30 7.25 16.59
N ASP A 40 -3.28 6.14 17.33
CA ASP A 40 -3.62 6.10 18.75
C ASP A 40 -2.68 6.99 19.59
N TRP A 41 -1.40 7.04 19.20
CA TRP A 41 -0.41 7.86 19.90
C TRP A 41 -0.50 9.35 19.55
N SER A 42 -0.79 9.69 18.29
CA SER A 42 -0.77 11.07 17.77
C SER A 42 -2.15 11.73 17.72
N GLU A 43 -3.23 10.97 17.94
CA GLU A 43 -4.62 11.38 17.71
C GLU A 43 -4.89 11.81 16.26
N ALA A 44 -4.12 11.25 15.31
CA ALA A 44 -4.23 11.52 13.88
C ALA A 44 -5.46 10.86 13.25
N GLU A 45 -5.80 11.29 12.05
CA GLU A 45 -6.78 10.62 11.20
C GLU A 45 -6.09 9.53 10.35
N LEU A 46 -6.64 8.31 10.37
CA LEU A 46 -6.15 7.21 9.55
C LEU A 46 -6.83 7.17 8.19
N HIS A 47 -6.03 7.18 7.14
CA HIS A 47 -6.42 6.86 5.78
C HIS A 47 -5.80 5.53 5.38
N VAL A 48 -6.53 4.74 4.59
CA VAL A 48 -6.03 3.50 4.00
C VAL A 48 -6.13 3.58 2.49
N ALA A 49 -5.06 3.26 1.79
CA ALA A 49 -5.07 3.22 0.33
C ALA A 49 -4.43 1.96 -0.22
N THR A 50 -5.04 1.42 -1.26
CA THR A 50 -4.53 0.35 -2.11
C THR A 50 -4.48 0.84 -3.54
N ALA A 51 -3.31 0.80 -4.17
CA ALA A 51 -3.17 1.04 -5.60
C ALA A 51 -3.46 -0.25 -6.36
N TRP A 52 -4.18 -0.15 -7.48
CA TRP A 52 -4.55 -1.31 -8.29
C TRP A 52 -4.49 -1.02 -9.78
N GLN A 53 -4.13 -2.02 -10.53
CA GLN A 53 -4.21 -2.02 -11.99
C GLN A 53 -4.37 -3.45 -12.50
N PRO A 54 -4.97 -3.66 -13.69
CA PRO A 54 -5.00 -4.97 -14.32
C PRO A 54 -3.57 -5.48 -14.57
N THR A 55 -3.33 -6.77 -14.35
CA THR A 55 -2.02 -7.37 -14.63
C THR A 55 -1.71 -7.30 -16.11
N GLY A 56 -0.52 -6.85 -16.51
CA GLY A 56 -0.14 -6.70 -17.91
C GLY A 56 -0.93 -5.61 -18.66
N ALA A 57 -1.46 -4.62 -17.96
CA ALA A 57 -2.27 -3.55 -18.52
C ALA A 57 -1.65 -2.87 -19.74
N GLU A 58 -0.35 -2.60 -19.73
CA GLU A 58 0.38 -1.95 -20.83
C GLU A 58 0.34 -2.77 -22.13
N VAL A 59 0.46 -4.09 -22.03
CA VAL A 59 0.44 -5.00 -23.17
C VAL A 59 -1.00 -5.27 -23.62
N LEU A 60 -1.87 -5.62 -22.67
CA LEU A 60 -3.23 -6.05 -22.96
C LEU A 60 -4.10 -4.92 -23.52
N ARG A 61 -3.86 -3.67 -23.13
CA ARG A 61 -4.58 -2.50 -23.67
C ARG A 61 -4.39 -2.36 -25.20
N GLY A 62 -3.28 -2.82 -25.75
CA GLY A 62 -3.00 -2.80 -27.19
C GLY A 62 -3.51 -4.02 -27.95
N VAL A 63 -3.96 -5.08 -27.24
CA VAL A 63 -4.37 -6.37 -27.83
C VAL A 63 -5.87 -6.61 -27.71
N LEU A 64 -6.48 -6.25 -26.57
CA LEU A 64 -7.90 -6.41 -26.30
C LEU A 64 -8.72 -5.32 -26.99
N ASP A 65 -9.93 -5.67 -27.43
CA ASP A 65 -10.91 -4.65 -27.81
C ASP A 65 -11.44 -3.86 -26.61
N ASP A 66 -12.21 -2.80 -26.84
CA ASP A 66 -12.69 -1.93 -25.75
C ASP A 66 -13.65 -2.66 -24.81
N ALA A 67 -14.45 -3.60 -25.26
CA ALA A 67 -15.37 -4.36 -24.41
C ALA A 67 -14.61 -5.37 -23.54
N GLU A 68 -13.67 -6.09 -24.12
CA GLU A 68 -12.79 -7.02 -23.43
C GLU A 68 -11.92 -6.28 -22.38
N TRP A 69 -11.36 -5.12 -22.78
CA TRP A 69 -10.58 -4.31 -21.88
C TRP A 69 -11.41 -3.82 -20.68
N ASN A 70 -12.61 -3.31 -20.93
CA ASN A 70 -13.48 -2.81 -19.85
C ASN A 70 -13.88 -3.94 -18.91
N ALA A 71 -14.19 -5.13 -19.42
CA ALA A 71 -14.50 -6.28 -18.57
C ALA A 71 -13.30 -6.71 -17.72
N TYR A 72 -12.10 -6.75 -18.31
CA TYR A 72 -10.86 -7.10 -17.60
C TYR A 72 -10.49 -6.06 -16.52
N HIS A 73 -10.65 -4.79 -16.84
CA HIS A 73 -10.41 -3.69 -15.91
C HIS A 73 -11.39 -3.72 -14.73
N GLU A 74 -12.68 -3.94 -15.00
CA GLU A 74 -13.71 -4.06 -13.96
C GLU A 74 -13.47 -5.28 -13.06
N GLU A 75 -13.09 -6.43 -13.62
CA GLU A 75 -12.74 -7.61 -12.82
C GLU A 75 -11.56 -7.33 -11.89
N ALA A 76 -10.52 -6.66 -12.38
CA ALA A 76 -9.36 -6.29 -11.56
C ALA A 76 -9.74 -5.33 -10.43
N HIS A 77 -10.60 -4.35 -10.71
CA HIS A 77 -11.14 -3.43 -9.72
C HIS A 77 -11.92 -4.15 -8.63
N GLN A 78 -12.89 -5.02 -9.03
CA GLN A 78 -13.71 -5.78 -8.09
C GLN A 78 -12.86 -6.70 -7.21
N ARG A 79 -11.84 -7.34 -7.76
CA ARG A 79 -10.91 -8.18 -7.00
C ARG A 79 -10.13 -7.37 -5.97
N ALA A 80 -9.56 -6.23 -6.37
CA ALA A 80 -8.83 -5.36 -5.46
C ALA A 80 -9.73 -4.79 -4.35
N ALA A 81 -10.98 -4.43 -4.67
CA ALA A 81 -11.97 -3.99 -3.70
C ALA A 81 -12.31 -5.10 -2.70
N ALA A 82 -12.56 -6.32 -3.17
CA ALA A 82 -12.89 -7.46 -2.32
C ALA A 82 -11.74 -7.84 -1.37
N ASP A 83 -10.49 -7.81 -1.86
CA ASP A 83 -9.31 -8.09 -1.05
C ASP A 83 -9.14 -7.05 0.07
N LEU A 84 -9.35 -5.77 -0.25
CA LEU A 84 -9.28 -4.67 0.70
C LEU A 84 -10.40 -4.76 1.73
N ASP A 85 -11.65 -4.95 1.30
CA ASP A 85 -12.80 -5.09 2.19
C ASP A 85 -12.64 -6.29 3.13
N ALA A 86 -12.15 -7.44 2.61
CA ALA A 86 -11.92 -8.63 3.41
C ALA A 86 -10.86 -8.42 4.48
N LEU A 87 -9.78 -7.66 4.18
CA LEU A 87 -8.77 -7.33 5.18
C LEU A 87 -9.31 -6.37 6.25
N LEU A 88 -10.05 -5.35 5.84
CA LEU A 88 -10.61 -4.37 6.77
C LEU A 88 -11.72 -4.96 7.67
N ALA A 89 -12.49 -5.94 7.16
CA ALA A 89 -13.50 -6.65 7.95
C ALA A 89 -12.93 -7.45 9.12
N GLU A 90 -11.65 -7.81 9.08
CA GLU A 90 -10.95 -8.49 10.20
C GLU A 90 -10.52 -7.52 11.30
N ARG A 91 -10.64 -6.20 11.08
CA ARG A 91 -10.23 -5.18 12.05
C ARG A 91 -11.34 -4.87 13.02
N SER A 92 -10.97 -4.61 14.27
CA SER A 92 -11.92 -4.24 15.34
C SER A 92 -12.44 -2.81 15.19
N SER A 93 -11.69 -1.95 14.49
CA SER A 93 -12.03 -0.55 14.25
C SER A 93 -12.61 -0.37 12.86
N ALA A 94 -13.86 0.08 12.79
CA ALA A 94 -14.49 0.42 11.52
C ALA A 94 -13.95 1.77 11.01
N LEU A 95 -13.23 1.74 9.89
CA LEU A 95 -12.79 2.96 9.23
C LEU A 95 -13.96 3.59 8.43
N PRO A 96 -14.11 4.92 8.50
CA PRO A 96 -15.05 5.63 7.62
C PRO A 96 -14.74 5.37 6.14
N ARG A 97 -15.77 5.13 5.33
CA ARG A 97 -15.60 4.78 3.91
C ARG A 97 -14.88 5.88 3.10
N ASP A 98 -15.02 7.12 3.49
CA ASP A 98 -14.33 8.27 2.89
C ASP A 98 -12.84 8.33 3.20
N ARG A 99 -12.36 7.50 4.12
CA ARG A 99 -10.93 7.34 4.46
C ARG A 99 -10.29 6.09 3.85
N VAL A 100 -11.07 5.28 3.14
CA VAL A 100 -10.59 4.11 2.41
C VAL A 100 -10.57 4.41 0.92
N ARG A 101 -9.42 4.23 0.27
CA ARG A 101 -9.22 4.56 -1.14
C ARG A 101 -8.70 3.37 -1.93
N LEU A 102 -9.33 3.14 -3.05
CA LEU A 102 -8.87 2.24 -4.09
C LEU A 102 -8.39 3.10 -5.26
N LEU A 103 -7.07 3.19 -5.44
CA LEU A 103 -6.42 4.12 -6.35
C LEU A 103 -6.08 3.41 -7.66
N PRO A 104 -6.61 3.86 -8.81
CA PRO A 104 -6.25 3.28 -10.09
C PRO A 104 -4.81 3.65 -10.48
N GLY A 105 -4.07 2.71 -11.03
CA GLY A 105 -2.69 2.88 -11.48
C GLY A 105 -1.66 2.13 -10.65
N THR A 106 -0.39 2.38 -10.94
CA THR A 106 0.71 1.79 -10.17
C THR A 106 0.82 2.41 -8.79
N ALA A 107 1.33 1.66 -7.81
CA ALA A 107 1.57 2.20 -6.47
C ALA A 107 2.57 3.37 -6.49
N ALA A 108 3.56 3.32 -7.41
CA ALA A 108 4.59 4.35 -7.58
C ALA A 108 4.02 5.70 -8.04
N ASP A 109 2.92 5.69 -8.79
CA ASP A 109 2.29 6.92 -9.31
C ASP A 109 1.10 7.35 -8.43
N ALA A 110 0.22 6.41 -8.10
CA ALA A 110 -1.06 6.72 -7.46
C ALA A 110 -0.91 7.12 -5.98
N LEU A 111 -0.01 6.46 -5.23
CA LEU A 111 0.18 6.78 -3.81
C LEU A 111 0.80 8.16 -3.57
N PRO A 112 1.87 8.59 -4.29
CA PRO A 112 2.39 9.95 -4.13
C PRO A 112 1.39 11.02 -4.53
N ALA A 113 0.65 10.82 -5.63
CA ALA A 113 -0.37 11.75 -6.07
C ALA A 113 -1.43 11.96 -4.98
N PHE A 114 -1.99 10.86 -4.47
CA PHE A 114 -2.98 10.89 -3.39
C PHE A 114 -2.44 11.52 -2.11
N ALA A 115 -1.23 11.12 -1.67
CA ALA A 115 -0.63 11.63 -0.44
C ALA A 115 -0.39 13.13 -0.48
N ASN A 116 0.12 13.65 -1.61
CA ASN A 116 0.37 15.08 -1.78
C ASN A 116 -0.93 15.90 -1.89
N GLU A 117 -1.94 15.38 -2.59
CA GLU A 117 -3.25 16.03 -2.73
C GLU A 117 -4.02 16.08 -1.39
N SER A 118 -4.01 14.96 -0.66
CA SER A 118 -4.69 14.82 0.63
C SER A 118 -3.89 15.37 1.81
N ARG A 119 -2.71 15.94 1.57
CA ARG A 119 -1.81 16.52 2.60
C ARG A 119 -1.50 15.51 3.70
N ILE A 120 -1.18 14.29 3.34
CA ILE A 120 -0.75 13.26 4.28
C ILE A 120 0.57 13.67 4.94
N ASP A 121 0.65 13.60 6.25
CA ASP A 121 1.85 13.94 7.02
C ASP A 121 2.79 12.74 7.16
N LEU A 122 2.22 11.54 7.31
CA LEU A 122 2.97 10.30 7.46
C LEU A 122 2.39 9.18 6.60
N ILE A 123 3.25 8.51 5.84
CA ILE A 123 2.90 7.28 5.12
C ILE A 123 3.52 6.09 5.85
N VAL A 124 2.71 5.10 6.19
CA VAL A 124 3.15 3.79 6.70
C VAL A 124 3.04 2.78 5.56
N MET A 125 4.15 2.15 5.18
CA MET A 125 4.20 1.26 4.03
C MET A 125 5.23 0.15 4.20
N GLY A 126 5.14 -0.92 3.39
CA GLY A 126 6.15 -1.97 3.35
C GLY A 126 7.42 -1.53 2.62
N THR A 127 8.55 -2.17 2.94
CA THR A 127 9.83 -1.93 2.23
C THR A 127 9.91 -2.65 0.89
N ARG A 128 9.11 -3.71 0.66
CA ARG A 128 9.13 -4.53 -0.57
C ARG A 128 7.78 -4.47 -1.27
N GLY A 129 7.81 -4.29 -2.58
CA GLY A 129 6.67 -4.45 -3.47
C GLY A 129 6.55 -5.91 -3.97
N ARG A 130 5.73 -6.11 -5.02
CA ARG A 130 5.44 -7.44 -5.62
C ARG A 130 6.68 -8.15 -6.16
N GLU A 131 7.73 -7.43 -6.54
CA GLU A 131 8.91 -7.93 -7.26
C GLU A 131 10.21 -7.78 -6.46
N GLY A 132 10.14 -7.50 -5.16
CA GLY A 132 11.31 -7.27 -4.33
C GLY A 132 12.24 -8.49 -4.27
N ARG A 133 13.52 -8.31 -4.65
CA ARG A 133 14.53 -9.36 -4.56
C ARG A 133 14.97 -9.57 -3.12
N VAL A 134 15.33 -10.81 -2.78
CA VAL A 134 15.94 -11.13 -1.49
C VAL A 134 17.30 -10.41 -1.42
N GLY A 135 17.45 -9.53 -0.43
CA GLY A 135 18.67 -8.74 -0.24
C GLY A 135 18.50 -7.22 -0.39
N ASP A 136 17.49 -6.76 -1.12
CA ASP A 136 17.21 -5.33 -1.23
C ASP A 136 16.50 -4.84 0.03
N LEU A 137 17.07 -3.85 0.71
CA LEU A 137 16.47 -3.22 1.89
C LEU A 137 15.22 -2.41 1.53
N LEU A 138 15.17 -1.88 0.32
CA LEU A 138 14.09 -1.04 -0.19
C LEU A 138 13.83 -1.40 -1.66
N GLY A 139 12.58 -1.68 -2.01
CA GLY A 139 12.19 -1.99 -3.39
C GLY A 139 12.02 -0.72 -4.25
N GLU A 140 12.11 -0.87 -5.58
CA GLU A 140 11.99 0.25 -6.53
C GLU A 140 10.72 1.10 -6.34
N THR A 141 9.58 0.46 -6.06
CA THR A 141 8.32 1.17 -5.78
C THR A 141 8.45 2.05 -4.55
N ALA A 142 9.02 1.53 -3.46
CA ALA A 142 9.22 2.27 -2.23
C ALA A 142 10.19 3.44 -2.42
N GLU A 143 11.30 3.23 -3.14
CA GLU A 143 12.22 4.32 -3.49
C GLU A 143 11.56 5.41 -4.31
N THR A 144 10.72 5.04 -5.29
CA THR A 144 10.01 6.00 -6.12
C THR A 144 9.04 6.84 -5.29
N ILE A 145 8.28 6.20 -4.40
CA ILE A 145 7.35 6.90 -3.50
C ILE A 145 8.11 7.89 -2.61
N ILE A 146 9.20 7.44 -1.96
CA ILE A 146 10.02 8.28 -1.09
C ILE A 146 10.52 9.55 -1.78
N ARG A 147 10.88 9.47 -3.07
CA ARG A 147 11.36 10.62 -3.83
C ARG A 147 10.28 11.60 -4.23
N GLN A 148 9.02 11.19 -4.27
CA GLN A 148 7.92 11.99 -4.83
C GLN A 148 7.00 12.59 -3.77
N VAL A 149 7.01 12.08 -2.54
CA VAL A 149 6.14 12.58 -1.48
C VAL A 149 6.83 13.64 -0.62
N ARG A 150 6.00 14.50 -0.03
CA ARG A 150 6.41 15.48 0.98
C ARG A 150 6.25 14.95 2.40
N SER A 151 5.52 13.86 2.55
CA SER A 151 5.22 13.20 3.80
C SER A 151 6.46 12.56 4.42
N SER A 152 6.49 12.44 5.73
CA SER A 152 7.38 11.48 6.42
C SER A 152 6.99 10.06 6.04
N ILE A 153 7.93 9.11 6.10
CA ILE A 153 7.67 7.72 5.77
C ILE A 153 8.13 6.80 6.88
N LEU A 154 7.24 5.92 7.31
CA LEU A 154 7.53 4.79 8.18
C LEU A 154 7.49 3.51 7.36
N THR A 155 8.64 2.87 7.19
CA THR A 155 8.73 1.61 6.45
C THR A 155 8.70 0.41 7.38
N ILE A 156 7.87 -0.58 7.04
CA ILE A 156 7.72 -1.82 7.78
C ILE A 156 8.43 -2.96 7.01
N PRO A 157 9.48 -3.56 7.57
CA PRO A 157 10.17 -4.66 6.91
C PRO A 157 9.30 -5.93 6.87
N PRO A 158 9.53 -6.86 5.93
CA PRO A 158 8.91 -8.17 5.93
C PRO A 158 9.32 -8.97 7.18
N ASP A 159 8.53 -9.98 7.55
CA ASP A 159 8.94 -10.89 8.62
C ASP A 159 10.16 -11.70 8.22
N THR A 160 11.14 -11.80 9.12
CA THR A 160 12.38 -12.56 8.91
C THR A 160 12.14 -14.09 8.88
N HIS A 161 10.93 -14.54 9.24
CA HIS A 161 10.60 -15.97 9.22
C HIS A 161 10.26 -16.54 7.83
N GLU A 162 9.98 -15.68 6.83
CA GLU A 162 9.65 -16.14 5.47
C GLU A 162 10.88 -16.49 4.59
N THR A 163 12.11 -16.24 5.07
CA THR A 163 13.32 -16.47 4.27
C THR A 163 13.93 -17.86 4.41
N HIS A 164 13.42 -18.74 5.26
CA HIS A 164 14.03 -20.06 5.55
C HIS A 164 13.34 -21.27 4.93
N GLU A 165 12.19 -21.12 4.25
CA GLU A 165 11.51 -22.30 3.68
C GLU A 165 11.93 -22.68 2.24
N THR A 166 12.80 -21.90 1.59
CA THR A 166 13.19 -22.17 0.19
C THR A 166 14.53 -22.92 0.05
N GLU A 167 15.29 -23.17 1.11
CA GLU A 167 16.59 -23.85 1.03
C GLU A 167 16.62 -25.31 1.54
N ALA A 168 15.47 -25.92 1.87
CA ALA A 168 15.43 -27.27 2.46
C ALA A 168 14.94 -28.37 1.52
N GLU A 169 14.84 -28.16 0.21
CA GLU A 169 14.57 -29.25 -0.77
C GLU A 169 15.54 -29.15 -1.98
N SER A 170 16.73 -29.68 -1.77
CA SER A 170 17.60 -30.17 -2.86
C SER A 170 18.40 -31.36 -2.39
#